data_c4d705f5a9f692c6edaa9ef15b79e559
#
_entry.id   c4d705f5a9f692c6edaa9ef15b79e559
#
_cell.length_a   1.000
_cell.length_b   1.000
_cell.length_c   1.000
_cell.angle_alpha   90.00
_cell.angle_beta   90.00
_cell.angle_gamma   90.00
#
_symmetry.space_group_name_H-M   'P 1'
#
loop_
_entity.id
_entity.type
_entity.pdbx_description
1 polymer ?
#
loop_
_entity_poly.entity_id
_entity_poly.type
_entity_poly.pdbx_seq_one_letter_code
_entity_poly.pdbx_strand_id
1 'polypeptide(L)'
;MYKRQLPTFTDAQFKLKTRFNEQNELTVLGLGGIDNMRLNTKADSEDNEYILSYLPKIKQETFTVGAVYRHYAGAHVQSAVVSHSYLNNRNTKYRRNDESHPDNLMLRLRSTEQETKLRLENSTTFRNWKINLGVNLDYSQYTNTTFQRVYTNQPQTFDYHTYLGILRWGLFGTINYTSMDDRFTASLGLRADASDYSSTMKNLSDQLSPRLSLSYQLADHWFASGNAGLYYQLPAYTALGFKNNNGTFANKYNLRYMKVSEGSLGISWRKGDTFEASVEGFYKDYDKIPLSVADGIPLNCKGNDYGVVGNELLTSTAQGRSYGAEILVKWLIAKKLNLASSFTLFKSEYRNDKESEYIASAWDNRY
;
A
#
# COMPACT_ATOMS: atom_id res chain seq x y z
N MET A 1 -20.11 25.92 5.37
CA MET A 1 -19.58 24.58 5.69
C MET A 1 -18.37 24.78 6.59
N TYR A 2 -18.51 24.61 7.90
CA TYR A 2 -17.41 24.74 8.84
C TYR A 2 -16.45 23.57 8.68
N LYS A 3 -15.16 23.87 8.43
CA LYS A 3 -14.14 22.83 8.42
C LYS A 3 -13.89 22.38 9.87
N ARG A 4 -14.18 21.13 10.16
CA ARG A 4 -13.99 20.53 11.48
C ARG A 4 -12.52 20.30 11.82
N GLN A 5 -11.71 20.09 10.81
CA GLN A 5 -10.27 19.91 10.92
C GLN A 5 -9.55 20.97 10.07
N LEU A 6 -8.45 21.49 10.62
CA LEU A 6 -7.62 22.52 10.00
C LEU A 6 -6.26 21.90 9.66
N PRO A 7 -6.09 21.36 8.45
CA PRO A 7 -4.84 20.78 8.03
C PRO A 7 -3.81 21.87 7.72
N THR A 8 -2.56 21.62 8.08
CA THR A 8 -1.38 22.39 7.68
C THR A 8 -0.37 21.41 7.10
N PHE A 9 0.08 21.66 5.87
CA PHE A 9 1.03 20.84 5.16
C PHE A 9 2.31 21.62 4.92
N THR A 10 3.43 20.98 5.07
CA THR A 10 4.73 21.50 4.66
C THR A 10 5.50 20.36 4.04
N ASP A 11 5.88 20.48 2.78
CA ASP A 11 6.60 19.47 2.05
C ASP A 11 7.79 20.08 1.29
N ALA A 12 8.80 19.23 1.08
CA ALA A 12 9.97 19.57 0.29
C ALA A 12 10.42 18.34 -0.49
N GLN A 13 10.95 18.56 -1.67
CA GLN A 13 11.54 17.51 -2.50
C GLN A 13 12.74 18.04 -3.26
N PHE A 14 13.69 17.15 -3.52
CA PHE A 14 14.82 17.44 -4.40
C PHE A 14 15.17 16.22 -5.24
N LYS A 15 15.80 16.48 -6.39
CA LYS A 15 16.38 15.46 -7.25
C LYS A 15 17.66 16.02 -7.87
N LEU A 16 18.75 15.34 -7.61
CA LEU A 16 20.05 15.61 -8.23
C LEU A 16 20.40 14.45 -9.14
N LYS A 17 20.69 14.72 -10.40
CA LYS A 17 21.16 13.74 -11.37
C LYS A 17 22.50 14.18 -11.91
N THR A 18 23.50 13.31 -11.82
CA THR A 18 24.82 13.52 -12.39
C THR A 18 25.24 12.35 -13.25
N ARG A 19 25.92 12.66 -14.34
CA ARG A 19 26.53 11.66 -15.23
C ARG A 19 28.04 11.83 -15.15
N PHE A 20 28.74 10.85 -14.60
CA PHE A 20 30.20 10.90 -14.44
C PHE A 20 30.93 10.70 -15.78
N ASN A 21 30.34 9.85 -16.62
CA ASN A 21 30.79 9.56 -17.99
C ASN A 21 29.62 8.91 -18.75
N GLU A 22 29.83 8.49 -20.00
CA GLU A 22 28.80 7.88 -20.84
C GLU A 22 28.20 6.60 -20.23
N GLN A 23 28.95 5.91 -19.40
CA GLN A 23 28.55 4.63 -18.82
C GLN A 23 27.99 4.76 -17.39
N ASN A 24 28.24 5.84 -16.66
CA ASN A 24 27.97 5.92 -15.23
C ASN A 24 27.12 7.13 -14.86
N GLU A 25 25.98 6.86 -14.25
CA GLU A 25 24.99 7.85 -13.84
C GLU A 25 24.58 7.62 -12.38
N LEU A 26 24.52 8.69 -11.60
CA LEU A 26 23.99 8.70 -10.23
C LEU A 26 22.81 9.66 -10.16
N THR A 27 21.72 9.20 -9.58
CA THR A 27 20.58 10.04 -9.21
C THR A 27 20.37 9.95 -7.70
N VAL A 28 20.35 11.09 -7.01
CA VAL A 28 19.97 11.20 -5.60
C VAL A 28 18.67 11.96 -5.53
N LEU A 29 17.74 11.48 -4.73
CA LEU A 29 16.43 12.09 -4.55
C LEU A 29 16.03 12.07 -3.08
N GLY A 30 15.24 13.06 -2.70
CA GLY A 30 14.64 13.11 -1.38
C GLY A 30 13.30 13.82 -1.45
N LEU A 31 12.40 13.37 -0.60
CA LEU A 31 11.12 14.01 -0.37
C LEU A 31 10.78 13.89 1.11
N GLY A 32 10.09 14.88 1.65
CA GLY A 32 9.65 14.86 3.03
C GLY A 32 8.46 15.78 3.23
N GLY A 33 7.64 15.47 4.22
CA GLY A 33 6.46 16.25 4.57
C GLY A 33 6.18 16.22 6.07
N ILE A 34 5.58 17.29 6.55
CA ILE A 34 5.05 17.42 7.90
C ILE A 34 3.60 17.85 7.77
N ASP A 35 2.70 16.98 8.21
CA ASP A 35 1.28 17.22 8.23
C ASP A 35 0.81 17.40 9.67
N ASN A 36 0.03 18.44 9.90
CA ASN A 36 -0.54 18.73 11.21
C ASN A 36 -2.02 19.05 11.05
N MET A 37 -2.86 18.25 11.66
CA MET A 37 -4.30 18.38 11.62
C MET A 37 -4.82 18.76 13.00
N ARG A 38 -5.20 20.03 13.16
CA ARG A 38 -5.80 20.58 14.37
C ARG A 38 -7.32 20.52 14.28
N LEU A 39 -7.97 20.44 15.43
CA LEU A 39 -9.43 20.54 15.51
C LEU A 39 -9.86 22.00 15.50
N ASN A 40 -10.92 22.29 14.78
CA ASN A 40 -11.58 23.61 14.84
C ASN A 40 -12.60 23.63 15.99
N THR A 41 -12.14 23.98 17.17
CA THR A 41 -12.96 24.01 18.39
C THR A 41 -13.90 25.22 18.47
N LYS A 42 -13.90 26.11 17.46
CA LYS A 42 -14.84 27.24 17.36
C LYS A 42 -16.16 26.88 16.68
N ALA A 43 -16.48 25.61 16.60
CA ALA A 43 -17.74 25.14 16.04
C ALA A 43 -18.89 25.45 17.01
N ASP A 44 -19.94 26.03 16.49
CA ASP A 44 -21.06 26.66 17.20
C ASP A 44 -22.37 25.86 17.09
N SER A 45 -22.30 24.57 16.85
CA SER A 45 -23.47 23.68 16.85
C SER A 45 -23.22 22.38 17.63
N GLU A 46 -24.24 21.86 18.30
CA GLU A 46 -24.17 20.59 19.05
C GLU A 46 -23.70 19.42 18.20
N ASP A 47 -24.13 19.34 16.94
CA ASP A 47 -23.68 18.31 15.99
C ASP A 47 -22.18 18.39 15.71
N ASN A 48 -21.64 19.61 15.62
CA ASN A 48 -20.21 19.81 15.40
C ASN A 48 -19.40 19.46 16.65
N GLU A 49 -19.88 19.79 17.85
CA GLU A 49 -19.24 19.40 19.11
C GLU A 49 -19.21 17.88 19.26
N TYR A 50 -20.33 17.21 18.95
CA TYR A 50 -20.40 15.76 18.98
C TYR A 50 -19.36 15.13 18.05
N ILE A 51 -19.30 15.53 16.78
CA ILE A 51 -18.33 14.97 15.81
C ILE A 51 -16.89 15.32 16.21
N LEU A 52 -16.61 16.54 16.65
CA LEU A 52 -15.29 16.94 17.11
C LEU A 52 -14.83 16.13 18.32
N SER A 53 -15.76 15.67 19.16
CA SER A 53 -15.43 14.82 20.32
C SER A 53 -14.88 13.44 19.93
N TYR A 54 -15.09 12.99 18.69
CA TYR A 54 -14.57 11.72 18.16
C TYR A 54 -13.28 11.87 17.36
N LEU A 55 -12.96 13.07 16.86
CA LEU A 55 -11.79 13.29 16.02
C LEU A 55 -10.52 13.45 16.85
N PRO A 56 -9.41 12.79 16.50
CA PRO A 56 -8.12 13.07 17.13
C PRO A 56 -7.44 14.29 16.50
N LYS A 57 -6.51 14.90 17.23
CA LYS A 57 -5.44 15.70 16.64
C LYS A 57 -4.42 14.75 16.04
N ILE A 58 -4.02 15.01 14.79
CA ILE A 58 -3.10 14.16 14.06
C ILE A 58 -1.86 14.96 13.69
N LYS A 59 -0.69 14.42 13.94
CA LYS A 59 0.57 14.91 13.41
C LYS A 59 1.31 13.77 12.73
N GLN A 60 1.74 14.02 11.48
CA GLN A 60 2.51 13.06 10.70
C GLN A 60 3.79 13.72 10.21
N GLU A 61 4.89 13.00 10.30
CA GLU A 61 6.20 13.39 9.78
C GLU A 61 6.69 12.25 8.91
N THR A 62 7.02 12.56 7.66
CA THR A 62 7.52 11.55 6.72
C THR A 62 8.70 12.08 5.93
N PHE A 63 9.68 11.23 5.64
CA PHE A 63 10.68 11.49 4.63
C PHE A 63 11.14 10.21 3.95
N THR A 64 11.58 10.35 2.74
CA THR A 64 12.29 9.31 1.98
C THR A 64 13.48 9.92 1.29
N VAL A 65 14.63 9.29 1.43
CA VAL A 65 15.86 9.63 0.71
C VAL A 65 16.38 8.39 0.01
N GLY A 66 16.90 8.55 -1.20
CA GLY A 66 17.44 7.42 -1.95
C GLY A 66 18.44 7.83 -3.01
N ALA A 67 19.23 6.84 -3.42
CA ALA A 67 20.19 6.95 -4.51
C ALA A 67 20.01 5.80 -5.50
N VAL A 68 20.13 6.12 -6.77
CA VAL A 68 20.10 5.18 -7.90
C VAL A 68 21.37 5.36 -8.69
N TYR A 69 22.23 4.34 -8.66
CA TYR A 69 23.39 4.27 -9.54
C TYR A 69 23.05 3.37 -10.73
N ARG A 70 23.41 3.81 -11.95
CA ARG A 70 23.28 3.04 -13.18
C ARG A 70 24.60 2.94 -13.91
N HIS A 71 24.92 1.72 -14.33
CA HIS A 71 26.03 1.43 -15.21
C HIS A 71 25.51 0.89 -16.54
N TYR A 72 25.89 1.55 -17.63
CA TYR A 72 25.49 1.20 -19.01
C TYR A 72 26.64 0.46 -19.69
N ALA A 73 26.44 -0.79 -20.04
CA ALA A 73 27.44 -1.66 -20.66
C ALA A 73 26.87 -2.33 -21.92
N GLY A 74 26.87 -1.61 -23.05
CA GLY A 74 26.31 -2.10 -24.30
C GLY A 74 24.79 -2.39 -24.16
N ALA A 75 24.40 -3.65 -24.31
CA ALA A 75 23.01 -4.08 -24.19
C ALA A 75 22.52 -4.22 -22.74
N HIS A 76 23.39 -4.01 -21.76
CA HIS A 76 23.10 -4.20 -20.34
C HIS A 76 23.00 -2.86 -19.61
N VAL A 77 22.05 -2.77 -18.70
CA VAL A 77 21.94 -1.67 -17.74
C VAL A 77 21.88 -2.28 -16.34
N GLN A 78 22.93 -2.07 -15.58
CA GLN A 78 23.03 -2.51 -14.19
C GLN A 78 22.59 -1.35 -13.30
N SER A 79 21.71 -1.63 -12.36
CA SER A 79 21.17 -0.63 -11.44
C SER A 79 21.35 -1.08 -10.00
N ALA A 80 21.86 -0.19 -9.14
CA ALA A 80 21.89 -0.35 -7.71
C ALA A 80 21.06 0.79 -7.08
N VAL A 81 20.07 0.42 -6.27
CA VAL A 81 19.17 1.37 -5.60
C VAL A 81 19.28 1.16 -4.12
N VAL A 82 19.51 2.23 -3.37
CA VAL A 82 19.39 2.25 -1.91
C VAL A 82 18.42 3.36 -1.52
N SER A 83 17.53 3.06 -0.58
CA SER A 83 16.61 4.07 -0.06
C SER A 83 16.35 3.85 1.43
N HIS A 84 16.05 4.94 2.12
CA HIS A 84 15.58 4.93 3.49
C HIS A 84 14.31 5.78 3.60
N SER A 85 13.25 5.21 4.16
CA SER A 85 11.98 5.87 4.42
C SER A 85 11.71 5.90 5.93
N TYR A 86 11.17 6.99 6.40
CA TYR A 86 10.74 7.20 7.78
C TYR A 86 9.34 7.78 7.79
N LEU A 87 8.48 7.22 8.65
CA LEU A 87 7.13 7.71 8.93
C LEU A 87 6.93 7.74 10.45
N ASN A 88 6.45 8.85 10.97
CA ASN A 88 6.08 9.00 12.37
C ASN A 88 4.66 9.57 12.47
N ASN A 89 3.77 8.79 13.06
CA ASN A 89 2.38 9.18 13.30
C ASN A 89 2.15 9.44 14.79
N ARG A 90 1.45 10.52 15.09
CA ARG A 90 1.02 10.88 16.46
C ARG A 90 -0.45 11.28 16.43
N ASN A 91 -1.27 10.51 17.14
CA ASN A 91 -2.68 10.81 17.31
C ASN A 91 -2.95 11.07 18.79
N THR A 92 -3.63 12.15 19.08
CA THR A 92 -3.97 12.50 20.47
C THR A 92 -5.44 12.92 20.53
N LYS A 93 -6.18 12.38 21.50
CA LYS A 93 -7.58 12.68 21.72
C LYS A 93 -7.85 12.84 23.20
N TYR A 94 -8.57 13.89 23.53
CA TYR A 94 -9.05 14.14 24.87
C TYR A 94 -10.58 14.13 24.90
N ARG A 95 -11.15 13.75 26.04
CA ARG A 95 -12.58 13.77 26.28
C ARG A 95 -13.09 15.21 26.13
N ARG A 96 -14.10 15.42 25.27
CA ARG A 96 -14.65 16.75 24.93
C ARG A 96 -13.60 17.76 24.46
N ASN A 97 -12.46 17.29 23.94
CA ASN A 97 -11.33 18.10 23.55
C ASN A 97 -10.70 18.95 24.69
N ASP A 98 -10.96 18.58 25.95
CA ASP A 98 -10.44 19.27 27.15
C ASP A 98 -9.08 18.67 27.54
N GLU A 99 -8.03 19.45 27.33
CA GLU A 99 -6.63 19.10 27.66
C GLU A 99 -6.20 19.54 29.05
N SER A 100 -7.08 20.20 29.83
CA SER A 100 -6.74 20.78 31.13
C SER A 100 -6.42 19.72 32.20
N HIS A 101 -6.95 18.49 32.04
CA HIS A 101 -6.73 17.40 32.96
C HIS A 101 -6.17 16.16 32.29
N PRO A 102 -5.11 15.50 32.86
CA PRO A 102 -4.56 14.24 32.33
C PRO A 102 -5.59 13.11 32.26
N ASP A 103 -6.61 13.12 33.13
CA ASP A 103 -7.65 12.09 33.13
C ASP A 103 -8.59 12.17 31.93
N ASN A 104 -8.61 13.30 31.24
CA ASN A 104 -9.34 13.47 29.98
C ASN A 104 -8.66 12.80 28.78
N LEU A 105 -7.41 12.32 28.93
CA LEU A 105 -6.71 11.65 27.83
C LEU A 105 -7.41 10.34 27.47
N MET A 106 -7.92 10.26 26.24
CA MET A 106 -8.63 9.10 25.67
C MET A 106 -7.72 8.25 24.77
N LEU A 107 -6.91 8.93 23.95
CA LEU A 107 -6.00 8.28 23.01
C LEU A 107 -4.70 9.07 22.96
N ARG A 108 -3.60 8.38 23.10
CA ARG A 108 -2.26 8.83 22.75
C ARG A 108 -1.57 7.71 22.02
N LEU A 109 -1.47 7.85 20.70
CA LEU A 109 -0.77 6.92 19.83
C LEU A 109 0.46 7.61 19.29
N ARG A 110 1.58 6.91 19.33
CA ARG A 110 2.79 7.24 18.59
C ARG A 110 3.33 5.99 17.92
N SER A 111 3.42 6.01 16.59
CA SER A 111 4.04 4.93 15.83
C SER A 111 5.11 5.46 14.91
N THR A 112 6.18 4.70 14.75
CA THR A 112 7.22 4.97 13.74
C THR A 112 7.40 3.76 12.86
N GLU A 113 7.54 4.00 11.57
CA GLU A 113 7.91 3.01 10.57
C GLU A 113 9.16 3.48 9.85
N GLN A 114 10.16 2.62 9.77
CA GLN A 114 11.40 2.89 9.04
C GLN A 114 11.68 1.71 8.13
N GLU A 115 12.05 2.00 6.89
CA GLU A 115 12.42 0.97 5.93
C GLU A 115 13.69 1.37 5.18
N THR A 116 14.71 0.51 5.26
CA THR A 116 15.91 0.62 4.43
C THR A 116 15.87 -0.46 3.38
N LYS A 117 15.97 -0.08 2.11
CA LYS A 117 15.84 -0.98 0.96
C LYS A 117 17.10 -0.94 0.11
N LEU A 118 17.56 -2.10 -0.31
CA LEU A 118 18.58 -2.30 -1.33
C LEU A 118 17.97 -3.12 -2.46
N ARG A 119 18.13 -2.65 -3.71
CA ARG A 119 17.76 -3.39 -4.91
C ARG A 119 18.91 -3.37 -5.89
N LEU A 120 19.27 -4.53 -6.38
CA LEU A 120 20.22 -4.72 -7.47
C LEU A 120 19.49 -5.34 -8.64
N GLU A 121 19.68 -4.79 -9.84
CA GLU A 121 18.99 -5.24 -11.05
C GLU A 121 19.91 -5.15 -12.26
N ASN A 122 19.83 -6.14 -13.13
CA ASN A 122 20.39 -6.10 -14.46
C ASN A 122 19.27 -6.19 -15.51
N SER A 123 19.23 -5.24 -16.42
CA SER A 123 18.33 -5.19 -17.57
C SER A 123 19.15 -5.41 -18.83
N THR A 124 18.76 -6.41 -19.62
CA THR A 124 19.43 -6.75 -20.90
C THR A 124 18.41 -6.64 -22.02
N THR A 125 18.76 -5.87 -23.06
CA THR A 125 17.93 -5.75 -24.26
C THR A 125 18.61 -6.46 -25.43
N PHE A 126 17.90 -7.40 -26.05
CA PHE A 126 18.39 -8.13 -27.22
C PHE A 126 17.28 -8.25 -28.26
N ARG A 127 17.44 -7.55 -29.38
CA ARG A 127 16.41 -7.47 -30.45
C ARG A 127 15.04 -7.07 -29.83
N ASN A 128 14.07 -7.94 -29.98
CA ASN A 128 12.69 -7.78 -29.52
C ASN A 128 12.46 -8.18 -28.06
N TRP A 129 13.50 -8.61 -27.36
CA TRP A 129 13.43 -9.10 -25.98
C TRP A 129 14.10 -8.14 -25.01
N LYS A 130 13.46 -7.95 -23.87
CA LYS A 130 14.06 -7.28 -22.71
C LYS A 130 13.93 -8.17 -21.50
N ILE A 131 15.05 -8.53 -20.89
CA ILE A 131 15.12 -9.40 -19.71
C ILE A 131 15.62 -8.57 -18.54
N ASN A 132 14.87 -8.57 -17.43
CA ASN A 132 15.29 -7.96 -16.18
C ASN A 132 15.40 -9.05 -15.11
N LEU A 133 16.51 -9.06 -14.38
CA LEU A 133 16.74 -9.95 -13.25
C LEU A 133 17.23 -9.11 -12.08
N GLY A 134 16.76 -9.40 -10.88
CA GLY A 134 17.18 -8.64 -9.72
C GLY A 134 16.90 -9.29 -8.39
N VAL A 135 17.47 -8.66 -7.37
CA VAL A 135 17.33 -9.03 -5.96
C VAL A 135 16.97 -7.81 -5.15
N ASN A 136 16.19 -7.99 -4.08
CA ASN A 136 15.95 -6.95 -3.09
C ASN A 136 16.17 -7.48 -1.68
N LEU A 137 16.61 -6.55 -0.84
CA LEU A 137 16.79 -6.74 0.59
C LEU A 137 16.16 -5.53 1.28
N ASP A 138 15.21 -5.76 2.19
CA ASP A 138 14.49 -4.72 2.90
C ASP A 138 14.59 -4.98 4.40
N TYR A 139 15.05 -4.00 5.16
CA TYR A 139 15.00 -4.03 6.62
C TYR A 139 14.00 -3.01 7.13
N SER A 140 12.98 -3.48 7.82
CA SER A 140 11.89 -2.68 8.36
C SER A 140 11.91 -2.68 9.87
N GLN A 141 11.70 -1.50 10.47
CA GLN A 141 11.53 -1.32 11.91
C GLN A 141 10.20 -0.63 12.17
N TYR A 142 9.43 -1.16 13.10
CA TYR A 142 8.17 -0.59 13.54
C TYR A 142 8.17 -0.45 15.06
N THR A 143 7.78 0.73 15.55
CA THR A 143 7.50 0.96 16.96
C THR A 143 6.08 1.47 17.11
N ASN A 144 5.41 1.08 18.19
CA ASN A 144 4.11 1.61 18.55
C ASN A 144 4.03 1.77 20.07
N THR A 145 3.60 2.95 20.51
CA THR A 145 3.21 3.22 21.89
C THR A 145 1.80 3.77 21.84
N THR A 146 0.85 3.02 22.38
CA THR A 146 -0.57 3.37 22.40
C THR A 146 -1.08 3.35 23.81
N PHE A 147 -1.59 4.47 24.27
CA PHE A 147 -2.47 4.57 25.44
C PHE A 147 -3.89 4.87 24.94
N GLN A 148 -4.87 4.04 25.32
CA GLN A 148 -6.26 4.20 24.90
C GLN A 148 -7.20 3.84 26.03
N ARG A 149 -8.17 4.72 26.34
CA ARG A 149 -9.30 4.44 27.21
C ARG A 149 -10.55 4.26 26.37
N VAL A 150 -11.19 3.11 26.52
CA VAL A 150 -12.46 2.79 25.84
C VAL A 150 -13.55 2.78 26.91
N TYR A 151 -14.54 3.64 26.76
CA TYR A 151 -15.67 3.73 27.65
C TYR A 151 -16.83 2.89 27.07
N THR A 152 -16.92 1.68 27.56
CA THR A 152 -18.05 0.76 27.36
C THR A 152 -18.71 0.53 28.72
N ASN A 153 -19.66 -0.42 28.81
CA ASN A 153 -20.24 -0.84 30.09
C ASN A 153 -19.19 -1.30 31.13
N GLN A 154 -18.01 -1.70 30.63
CA GLN A 154 -16.83 -1.96 31.45
C GLN A 154 -15.65 -1.16 30.87
N PRO A 155 -15.31 0.00 31.46
CA PRO A 155 -14.22 0.83 31.00
C PRO A 155 -12.89 0.04 30.94
N GLN A 156 -12.24 0.06 29.81
CA GLN A 156 -10.96 -0.61 29.61
C GLN A 156 -9.88 0.42 29.27
N THR A 157 -8.70 0.22 29.83
CA THR A 157 -7.51 1.01 29.51
C THR A 157 -6.48 0.08 28.88
N PHE A 158 -6.03 0.44 27.69
CA PHE A 158 -4.92 -0.22 26.99
C PHE A 158 -3.70 0.67 27.10
N ASP A 159 -2.62 0.13 27.64
CA ASP A 159 -1.27 0.74 27.61
C ASP A 159 -0.35 -0.26 26.97
N TYR A 160 0.11 0.06 25.75
CA TYR A 160 0.72 -0.90 24.87
C TYR A 160 1.99 -0.34 24.23
N HIS A 161 3.05 -1.14 24.29
CA HIS A 161 4.31 -0.81 23.63
C HIS A 161 4.85 -2.00 22.86
N THR A 162 5.27 -1.77 21.61
CA THR A 162 5.95 -2.79 20.79
C THR A 162 7.09 -2.21 19.99
N TYR A 163 8.09 -3.06 19.76
CA TYR A 163 9.13 -2.90 18.76
C TYR A 163 9.20 -4.16 17.91
N LEU A 164 9.23 -4.00 16.60
CA LEU A 164 9.31 -5.06 15.61
C LEU A 164 10.39 -4.72 14.60
N GLY A 165 11.36 -5.65 14.40
CA GLY A 165 12.32 -5.60 13.30
C GLY A 165 12.07 -6.78 12.37
N ILE A 166 12.04 -6.55 11.05
CA ILE A 166 11.83 -7.59 10.03
C ILE A 166 12.82 -7.39 8.89
N LEU A 167 13.56 -8.44 8.56
CA LEU A 167 14.35 -8.54 7.36
C LEU A 167 13.55 -9.28 6.27
N ARG A 168 13.42 -8.67 5.11
CA ARG A 168 12.78 -9.26 3.92
C ARG A 168 13.79 -9.36 2.79
N TRP A 169 13.70 -10.42 2.01
CA TRP A 169 14.50 -10.59 0.81
C TRP A 169 13.65 -11.17 -0.31
N GLY A 170 14.05 -10.89 -1.53
CA GLY A 170 13.31 -11.38 -2.68
C GLY A 170 14.15 -11.43 -3.95
N LEU A 171 13.74 -12.32 -4.84
CA LEU A 171 14.27 -12.48 -6.18
C LEU A 171 13.16 -12.16 -7.17
N PHE A 172 13.51 -11.54 -8.28
CA PHE A 172 12.55 -11.29 -9.35
C PHE A 172 13.21 -11.38 -10.73
N GLY A 173 12.39 -11.76 -11.70
CA GLY A 173 12.77 -11.73 -13.11
C GLY A 173 11.56 -11.37 -13.95
N THR A 174 11.80 -10.66 -15.07
CA THR A 174 10.79 -10.41 -16.10
C THR A 174 11.40 -10.61 -17.48
N ILE A 175 10.62 -11.20 -18.37
CA ILE A 175 10.93 -11.34 -19.79
C ILE A 175 9.84 -10.61 -20.55
N ASN A 176 10.24 -9.61 -21.35
CA ASN A 176 9.33 -8.83 -22.17
C ASN A 176 9.67 -9.07 -23.64
N TYR A 177 8.64 -9.25 -24.43
CA TYR A 177 8.72 -9.43 -25.88
C TYR A 177 7.86 -8.38 -26.58
N THR A 178 8.40 -7.76 -27.62
CA THR A 178 7.64 -6.89 -28.53
C THR A 178 7.79 -7.43 -29.96
N SER A 179 6.69 -7.62 -30.69
CA SER A 179 6.73 -8.07 -32.08
C SER A 179 7.42 -7.05 -32.97
N MET A 180 7.90 -7.49 -34.15
CA MET A 180 8.63 -6.63 -35.08
C MET A 180 7.78 -5.49 -35.68
N ASP A 181 6.46 -5.66 -35.69
CA ASP A 181 5.49 -4.69 -36.16
C ASP A 181 4.93 -3.83 -35.02
N ASP A 182 5.49 -3.96 -33.78
CA ASP A 182 5.09 -3.29 -32.54
C ASP A 182 3.62 -3.50 -32.13
N ARG A 183 2.90 -4.41 -32.81
CA ARG A 183 1.47 -4.65 -32.55
C ARG A 183 1.21 -5.56 -31.36
N PHE A 184 2.15 -6.42 -31.01
CA PHE A 184 2.02 -7.36 -29.89
C PHE A 184 3.12 -7.17 -28.87
N THR A 185 2.74 -7.05 -27.60
CA THR A 185 3.66 -7.09 -26.46
C THR A 185 3.22 -8.15 -25.46
N ALA A 186 4.19 -8.88 -24.92
CA ALA A 186 3.98 -9.85 -23.86
C ALA A 186 5.03 -9.65 -22.76
N SER A 187 4.63 -9.75 -21.52
CA SER A 187 5.51 -9.72 -20.34
C SER A 187 5.20 -10.90 -19.44
N LEU A 188 6.21 -11.71 -19.17
CA LEU A 188 6.16 -12.78 -18.17
C LEU A 188 7.06 -12.41 -17.01
N GLY A 189 6.52 -12.35 -15.80
CA GLY A 189 7.24 -12.05 -14.56
C GLY A 189 7.17 -13.20 -13.57
N LEU A 190 8.23 -13.37 -12.81
CA LEU A 190 8.28 -14.25 -11.67
C LEU A 190 8.96 -13.51 -10.52
N ARG A 191 8.33 -13.54 -9.34
CA ARG A 191 8.89 -12.98 -8.12
C ARG A 191 8.73 -13.99 -6.97
N ALA A 192 9.70 -14.02 -6.08
CA ALA A 192 9.64 -14.79 -4.84
C ALA A 192 10.11 -13.89 -3.70
N ASP A 193 9.35 -13.85 -2.63
CA ASP A 193 9.62 -13.04 -1.44
C ASP A 193 9.66 -13.91 -0.19
N ALA A 194 10.46 -13.50 0.78
CA ALA A 194 10.53 -14.14 2.08
C ALA A 194 10.85 -13.12 3.19
N SER A 195 10.63 -13.50 4.45
CA SER A 195 10.98 -12.70 5.61
C SER A 195 11.40 -13.57 6.79
N ASP A 196 12.16 -13.00 7.70
CA ASP A 196 12.58 -13.65 8.95
C ASP A 196 11.53 -13.60 10.07
N TYR A 197 10.35 -13.00 9.81
CA TYR A 197 9.29 -12.84 10.81
C TYR A 197 8.87 -14.18 11.43
N SER A 198 8.65 -15.19 10.61
CA SER A 198 8.29 -16.54 11.09
C SER A 198 8.84 -17.63 10.18
N SER A 199 8.90 -18.87 10.71
CA SER A 199 9.33 -20.04 9.92
C SER A 199 8.48 -20.28 8.67
N THR A 200 7.19 -19.92 8.71
CA THR A 200 6.25 -20.08 7.60
C THR A 200 6.33 -18.98 6.54
N MET A 201 7.11 -17.93 6.79
CA MET A 201 7.32 -16.81 5.86
C MET A 201 8.76 -16.79 5.31
N LYS A 202 9.59 -17.75 5.70
CA LYS A 202 11.03 -17.77 5.42
C LYS A 202 11.38 -18.37 4.06
N ASN A 203 10.53 -19.23 3.51
CA ASN A 203 10.82 -19.93 2.26
C ASN A 203 10.33 -19.10 1.05
N LEU A 204 11.24 -18.83 0.10
CA LEU A 204 10.94 -18.12 -1.14
C LEU A 204 9.88 -18.84 -1.99
N SER A 205 9.86 -20.18 -2.00
CA SER A 205 8.92 -20.98 -2.79
C SER A 205 7.46 -20.81 -2.36
N ASP A 206 7.21 -20.44 -1.09
CA ASP A 206 5.86 -20.35 -0.54
C ASP A 206 5.16 -19.04 -0.96
N GLN A 207 5.93 -18.04 -1.45
CA GLN A 207 5.45 -16.75 -1.95
C GLN A 207 5.84 -16.53 -3.42
N LEU A 208 5.73 -17.58 -4.24
CA LEU A 208 6.01 -17.49 -5.65
C LEU A 208 4.90 -16.73 -6.39
N SER A 209 5.24 -15.66 -7.08
CA SER A 209 4.34 -14.69 -7.70
C SER A 209 4.54 -14.63 -9.23
N PRO A 210 3.97 -15.58 -10.00
CA PRO A 210 3.94 -15.49 -11.46
C PRO A 210 2.99 -14.37 -11.92
N ARG A 211 3.36 -13.71 -13.01
CA ARG A 211 2.58 -12.60 -13.61
C ARG A 211 2.68 -12.68 -15.12
N LEU A 212 1.56 -12.44 -15.80
CA LEU A 212 1.46 -12.35 -17.24
C LEU A 212 0.77 -11.05 -17.62
N SER A 213 1.29 -10.34 -18.60
CA SER A 213 0.65 -9.18 -19.22
C SER A 213 0.76 -9.31 -20.72
N LEU A 214 -0.34 -9.09 -21.42
CA LEU A 214 -0.45 -9.14 -22.87
C LEU A 214 -1.09 -7.86 -23.37
N SER A 215 -0.64 -7.34 -24.49
CA SER A 215 -1.27 -6.26 -25.23
C SER A 215 -1.18 -6.50 -26.72
N TYR A 216 -2.27 -6.27 -27.43
CA TYR A 216 -2.36 -6.44 -28.86
C TYR A 216 -3.11 -5.29 -29.53
N GLN A 217 -2.53 -4.72 -30.58
CA GLN A 217 -3.19 -3.74 -31.43
C GLN A 217 -4.11 -4.45 -32.42
N LEU A 218 -5.42 -4.45 -32.13
CA LEU A 218 -6.46 -5.10 -32.93
C LEU A 218 -6.62 -4.45 -34.31
N ALA A 219 -6.61 -3.12 -34.34
CA ALA A 219 -6.75 -2.28 -35.53
C ALA A 219 -6.07 -0.92 -35.27
N ASP A 220 -6.08 -0.04 -36.26
CA ASP A 220 -5.62 1.34 -36.07
C ASP A 220 -6.38 1.96 -34.89
N HIS A 221 -5.59 2.46 -33.92
CA HIS A 221 -6.12 3.07 -32.67
C HIS A 221 -6.76 2.13 -31.65
N TRP A 222 -7.05 0.87 -31.96
CA TRP A 222 -7.68 -0.08 -31.03
C TRP A 222 -6.68 -1.04 -30.43
N PHE A 223 -6.67 -1.15 -29.11
CA PHE A 223 -5.79 -2.03 -28.35
C PHE A 223 -6.60 -2.88 -27.38
N ALA A 224 -6.30 -4.16 -27.31
CA ALA A 224 -6.75 -5.06 -26.26
C ALA A 224 -5.60 -5.35 -25.30
N SER A 225 -5.88 -5.41 -24.02
CA SER A 225 -4.90 -5.77 -22.98
C SER A 225 -5.50 -6.77 -22.00
N GLY A 226 -4.63 -7.60 -21.43
CA GLY A 226 -5.01 -8.52 -20.37
C GLY A 226 -3.87 -8.78 -19.43
N ASN A 227 -4.18 -8.90 -18.15
CA ASN A 227 -3.24 -9.15 -17.08
C ASN A 227 -3.73 -10.29 -16.21
N ALA A 228 -2.82 -11.13 -15.72
CA ALA A 228 -3.11 -12.13 -14.72
C ALA A 228 -1.91 -12.32 -13.80
N GLY A 229 -2.11 -12.54 -12.51
CA GLY A 229 -1.00 -12.74 -11.61
C GLY A 229 -1.36 -13.15 -10.20
N LEU A 230 -0.35 -13.66 -9.51
CA LEU A 230 -0.36 -13.90 -8.08
C LEU A 230 0.50 -12.86 -7.39
N TYR A 231 0.02 -12.39 -6.24
CA TYR A 231 0.70 -11.38 -5.42
C TYR A 231 0.68 -11.80 -3.97
N TYR A 232 1.77 -11.51 -3.26
CA TYR A 232 1.86 -11.73 -1.83
C TYR A 232 2.26 -10.43 -1.12
N GLN A 233 1.65 -10.19 0.02
CA GLN A 233 1.91 -9.03 0.87
C GLN A 233 1.95 -9.44 2.33
N LEU A 234 2.90 -8.89 3.10
CA LEU A 234 2.89 -9.01 4.55
C LEU A 234 1.65 -8.31 5.13
N PRO A 235 1.04 -8.86 6.19
CA PRO A 235 0.08 -8.13 7.02
C PRO A 235 0.66 -6.82 7.56
N ALA A 236 -0.20 -5.91 8.01
CA ALA A 236 0.20 -4.64 8.59
C ALA A 236 1.12 -4.83 9.82
N TYR A 237 2.04 -3.90 10.04
CA TYR A 237 2.98 -3.98 11.18
C TYR A 237 2.26 -3.94 12.53
N THR A 238 1.08 -3.32 12.63
CA THR A 238 0.23 -3.38 13.82
C THR A 238 -0.14 -4.82 14.18
N ALA A 239 -0.50 -5.62 13.18
CA ALA A 239 -0.85 -7.03 13.34
C ALA A 239 0.37 -7.91 13.65
N LEU A 240 1.48 -7.70 12.93
CA LEU A 240 2.72 -8.44 13.12
C LEU A 240 3.40 -8.11 14.47
N GLY A 241 3.33 -6.85 14.87
CA GLY A 241 3.94 -6.34 16.10
C GLY A 241 3.11 -6.53 17.36
N PHE A 242 1.88 -7.07 17.27
CA PHE A 242 1.04 -7.27 18.44
C PHE A 242 1.65 -8.28 19.41
N LYS A 243 1.75 -7.88 20.69
CA LYS A 243 2.29 -8.70 21.78
C LYS A 243 1.20 -9.06 22.78
N ASN A 244 1.28 -10.30 23.25
CA ASN A 244 0.48 -10.74 24.39
C ASN A 244 1.03 -10.18 25.71
N ASN A 245 0.34 -10.45 26.82
CA ASN A 245 0.73 -9.99 28.15
C ASN A 245 2.12 -10.49 28.62
N ASN A 246 2.64 -11.56 28.00
CA ASN A 246 3.98 -12.10 28.29
C ASN A 246 5.08 -11.41 27.44
N GLY A 247 4.74 -10.37 26.66
CA GLY A 247 5.68 -9.64 25.81
C GLY A 247 6.12 -10.35 24.55
N THR A 248 5.54 -11.52 24.21
CA THR A 248 5.82 -12.26 22.97
C THR A 248 4.87 -11.85 21.84
N PHE A 249 5.33 -11.92 20.59
CA PHE A 249 4.49 -11.63 19.43
C PHE A 249 3.37 -12.65 19.30
N ALA A 250 2.14 -12.24 19.59
CA ALA A 250 0.97 -13.12 19.68
C ALA A 250 0.60 -13.76 18.33
N ASN A 251 0.87 -13.03 17.23
CA ASN A 251 0.47 -13.43 15.88
C ASN A 251 1.59 -14.12 15.06
N LYS A 252 2.78 -14.34 15.67
CA LYS A 252 3.99 -14.79 14.95
C LYS A 252 3.79 -16.10 14.18
N TYR A 253 3.02 -17.03 14.72
CA TYR A 253 2.81 -18.35 14.11
C TYR A 253 1.47 -18.48 13.38
N ASN A 254 0.55 -17.54 13.59
CA ASN A 254 -0.80 -17.56 13.03
C ASN A 254 -0.92 -16.78 11.73
N LEU A 255 -0.09 -15.74 11.56
CA LEU A 255 -0.11 -14.94 10.35
C LEU A 255 0.76 -15.52 9.24
N ARG A 256 0.31 -15.29 8.01
CA ARG A 256 0.95 -15.65 6.74
C ARG A 256 0.99 -14.43 5.84
N TYR A 257 1.77 -14.51 4.76
CA TYR A 257 1.59 -13.58 3.66
C TYR A 257 0.15 -13.65 3.14
N MET A 258 -0.50 -12.50 3.05
CA MET A 258 -1.78 -12.37 2.33
C MET A 258 -1.54 -12.68 0.86
N LYS A 259 -2.45 -13.40 0.22
CA LYS A 259 -2.35 -13.79 -1.18
C LYS A 259 -3.48 -13.17 -1.98
N VAL A 260 -3.16 -12.67 -3.18
CA VAL A 260 -4.13 -12.14 -4.14
C VAL A 260 -3.91 -12.79 -5.49
N SER A 261 -4.96 -13.38 -6.04
CA SER A 261 -5.04 -13.79 -7.46
C SER A 261 -5.81 -12.70 -8.19
N GLU A 262 -5.22 -12.13 -9.24
CA GLU A 262 -5.82 -11.02 -9.97
C GLU A 262 -5.85 -11.31 -11.46
N GLY A 263 -6.94 -10.91 -12.13
CA GLY A 263 -7.05 -10.89 -13.58
C GLY A 263 -7.80 -9.64 -14.03
N SER A 264 -7.35 -9.06 -15.17
CA SER A 264 -8.05 -7.95 -15.82
C SER A 264 -8.01 -8.09 -17.34
N LEU A 265 -9.03 -7.54 -17.99
CA LEU A 265 -9.14 -7.45 -19.45
C LEU A 265 -9.66 -6.07 -19.81
N GLY A 266 -9.03 -5.45 -20.80
CA GLY A 266 -9.38 -4.10 -21.22
C GLY A 266 -9.29 -3.89 -22.73
N ILE A 267 -10.04 -2.90 -23.18
CA ILE A 267 -9.98 -2.37 -24.54
C ILE A 267 -9.75 -0.87 -24.44
N SER A 268 -8.84 -0.34 -25.24
CA SER A 268 -8.58 1.09 -25.35
C SER A 268 -8.60 1.56 -26.80
N TRP A 269 -9.07 2.79 -26.98
CA TRP A 269 -8.98 3.51 -28.24
C TRP A 269 -8.09 4.74 -28.05
N ARG A 270 -7.07 4.88 -28.92
CA ARG A 270 -6.04 5.94 -28.80
C ARG A 270 -5.83 6.63 -30.13
N LYS A 271 -5.90 7.96 -30.17
CA LYS A 271 -5.63 8.77 -31.35
C LYS A 271 -4.46 9.70 -31.09
N GLY A 272 -3.24 9.16 -31.31
CA GLY A 272 -2.01 9.87 -30.95
C GLY A 272 -2.02 10.31 -29.49
N ASP A 273 -1.47 11.50 -29.24
CA ASP A 273 -1.44 12.10 -27.89
C ASP A 273 -2.71 12.95 -27.58
N THR A 274 -3.71 12.95 -28.49
CA THR A 274 -4.84 13.87 -28.40
C THR A 274 -6.05 13.24 -27.71
N PHE A 275 -6.25 11.93 -27.83
CA PHE A 275 -7.38 11.26 -27.21
C PHE A 275 -7.04 9.82 -26.82
N GLU A 276 -7.46 9.44 -25.63
CA GLU A 276 -7.45 8.08 -25.12
C GLU A 276 -8.76 7.79 -24.39
N ALA A 277 -9.41 6.69 -24.71
CA ALA A 277 -10.53 6.13 -23.95
C ALA A 277 -10.27 4.65 -23.70
N SER A 278 -10.52 4.18 -22.48
CA SER A 278 -10.36 2.77 -22.13
C SER A 278 -11.48 2.31 -21.20
N VAL A 279 -11.80 1.02 -21.32
CA VAL A 279 -12.65 0.26 -20.40
C VAL A 279 -11.89 -0.98 -20.01
N GLU A 280 -11.79 -1.24 -18.70
CA GLU A 280 -11.15 -2.42 -18.14
C GLU A 280 -12.08 -3.06 -17.11
N GLY A 281 -12.26 -4.38 -17.17
CA GLY A 281 -12.88 -5.19 -16.15
C GLY A 281 -11.80 -5.93 -15.35
N PHE A 282 -11.98 -6.03 -14.03
CA PHE A 282 -11.05 -6.72 -13.16
C PHE A 282 -11.75 -7.63 -12.16
N TYR A 283 -11.04 -8.67 -11.73
CA TYR A 283 -11.39 -9.55 -10.64
C TYR A 283 -10.18 -9.88 -9.78
N LYS A 284 -10.32 -9.76 -8.44
CA LYS A 284 -9.31 -10.08 -7.45
C LYS A 284 -9.90 -11.04 -6.43
N ASP A 285 -9.20 -12.13 -6.19
CA ASP A 285 -9.52 -13.12 -5.15
C ASP A 285 -8.45 -13.06 -4.06
N TYR A 286 -8.87 -12.85 -2.83
CA TYR A 286 -8.01 -12.68 -1.66
C TYR A 286 -8.08 -13.92 -0.78
N ASP A 287 -6.91 -14.40 -0.35
CA ASP A 287 -6.76 -15.53 0.55
C ASP A 287 -5.76 -15.19 1.67
N LYS A 288 -5.85 -15.89 2.79
CA LYS A 288 -4.99 -15.68 3.96
C LYS A 288 -5.09 -14.26 4.54
N ILE A 289 -6.26 -13.64 4.47
CA ILE A 289 -6.51 -12.33 5.05
C ILE A 289 -6.58 -12.48 6.59
N PRO A 290 -5.98 -11.52 7.35
CA PRO A 290 -6.08 -11.53 8.80
C PRO A 290 -7.52 -11.44 9.29
N LEU A 291 -7.90 -12.40 10.13
CA LEU A 291 -9.20 -12.53 10.79
C LEU A 291 -9.02 -12.31 12.29
N SER A 292 -9.82 -11.46 12.88
CA SER A 292 -9.87 -11.29 14.33
C SER A 292 -10.42 -12.53 15.02
N VAL A 293 -9.70 -13.02 16.02
CA VAL A 293 -10.14 -14.16 16.84
C VAL A 293 -11.24 -13.77 17.82
N ALA A 294 -11.26 -12.49 18.22
CA ALA A 294 -12.18 -11.99 19.25
C ALA A 294 -13.62 -11.85 18.74
N ASP A 295 -13.81 -11.37 17.52
CA ASP A 295 -15.12 -11.06 16.95
C ASP A 295 -15.41 -11.74 15.60
N GLY A 296 -14.43 -12.47 15.05
CA GLY A 296 -14.58 -13.16 13.77
C GLY A 296 -14.71 -12.20 12.58
N ILE A 297 -14.24 -10.96 12.68
CA ILE A 297 -14.32 -9.97 11.60
C ILE A 297 -12.98 -9.88 10.86
N PRO A 298 -12.96 -10.01 9.52
CA PRO A 298 -11.74 -9.77 8.73
C PRO A 298 -11.25 -8.33 8.93
N LEU A 299 -9.93 -8.12 9.08
CA LEU A 299 -9.38 -6.79 9.31
C LEU A 299 -9.74 -5.77 8.23
N ASN A 300 -9.94 -6.21 7.00
CA ASN A 300 -10.35 -5.38 5.88
C ASN A 300 -11.80 -4.85 5.99
N CYS A 301 -12.58 -5.41 6.92
CA CYS A 301 -13.93 -4.96 7.25
C CYS A 301 -13.99 -4.09 8.51
N LYS A 302 -12.85 -3.88 9.19
CA LYS A 302 -12.70 -2.98 10.35
C LYS A 302 -12.08 -1.64 9.91
N GLY A 303 -12.22 -0.58 10.71
CA GLY A 303 -11.34 0.58 10.61
C GLY A 303 -11.96 1.87 10.13
N ASN A 304 -13.24 2.09 10.36
CA ASN A 304 -13.88 3.39 10.08
C ASN A 304 -13.73 4.43 11.20
N ASP A 305 -13.21 4.04 12.35
CA ASP A 305 -12.85 4.93 13.44
C ASP A 305 -11.34 5.14 13.47
N TYR A 306 -10.88 6.22 14.05
CA TYR A 306 -9.45 6.56 14.12
C TYR A 306 -8.65 5.67 15.09
N GLY A 307 -9.15 4.49 15.39
CA GLY A 307 -8.51 3.48 16.23
C GLY A 307 -7.36 2.76 15.52
N VAL A 308 -6.57 2.04 16.29
CA VAL A 308 -5.50 1.17 15.75
C VAL A 308 -6.11 -0.18 15.40
N VAL A 309 -6.08 -0.53 14.12
CA VAL A 309 -6.54 -1.82 13.62
C VAL A 309 -5.38 -2.81 13.63
N GLY A 310 -5.62 -4.03 14.12
CA GLY A 310 -4.64 -5.12 14.10
C GLY A 310 -3.92 -5.36 15.43
N ASN A 311 -4.09 -4.52 16.45
CA ASN A 311 -3.56 -4.75 17.81
C ASN A 311 -4.42 -5.78 18.57
N GLU A 312 -4.55 -6.97 18.01
CA GLU A 312 -5.37 -8.06 18.53
C GLU A 312 -4.86 -9.43 18.06
N LEU A 313 -5.39 -10.50 18.65
CA LEU A 313 -5.06 -11.87 18.21
C LEU A 313 -5.75 -12.16 16.87
N LEU A 314 -4.96 -12.60 15.90
CA LEU A 314 -5.35 -12.80 14.52
C LEU A 314 -4.98 -14.18 13.99
N THR A 315 -5.74 -14.64 13.00
CA THR A 315 -5.41 -15.80 12.15
C THR A 315 -5.45 -15.39 10.68
N SER A 316 -4.71 -16.09 9.81
CA SER A 316 -4.74 -15.85 8.35
C SER A 316 -5.72 -16.80 7.65
N THR A 317 -7.00 -16.71 7.99
CA THR A 317 -8.04 -17.65 7.52
C THR A 317 -9.14 -16.99 6.70
N ALA A 318 -9.29 -15.66 6.78
CA ALA A 318 -10.30 -14.96 6.02
C ALA A 318 -9.99 -14.91 4.53
N GLN A 319 -11.04 -14.81 3.74
CA GLN A 319 -11.02 -14.71 2.28
C GLN A 319 -11.77 -13.46 1.84
N GLY A 320 -11.53 -13.02 0.61
CA GLY A 320 -12.21 -11.86 0.06
C GLY A 320 -12.24 -11.87 -1.46
N ARG A 321 -13.02 -10.97 -2.03
CA ARG A 321 -13.01 -10.70 -3.46
C ARG A 321 -13.28 -9.22 -3.73
N SER A 322 -12.69 -8.73 -4.81
CA SER A 322 -13.01 -7.42 -5.36
C SER A 322 -13.13 -7.54 -6.86
N TYR A 323 -14.19 -6.97 -7.42
CA TYR A 323 -14.41 -6.98 -8.86
C TYR A 323 -15.12 -5.71 -9.29
N GLY A 324 -14.88 -5.33 -10.55
CA GLY A 324 -15.44 -4.09 -11.04
C GLY A 324 -15.04 -3.77 -12.47
N ALA A 325 -15.40 -2.57 -12.88
CA ALA A 325 -15.01 -2.00 -14.17
C ALA A 325 -14.53 -0.56 -13.97
N GLU A 326 -13.53 -0.20 -14.78
CA GLU A 326 -12.93 1.13 -14.80
C GLU A 326 -13.08 1.73 -16.20
N ILE A 327 -13.44 3.00 -16.28
CA ILE A 327 -13.49 3.78 -17.50
C ILE A 327 -12.54 4.97 -17.35
N LEU A 328 -11.68 5.18 -18.32
CA LEU A 328 -10.78 6.32 -18.40
C LEU A 328 -10.99 7.05 -19.72
N VAL A 329 -11.09 8.38 -19.66
CA VAL A 329 -11.09 9.26 -20.84
C VAL A 329 -10.08 10.35 -20.63
N LYS A 330 -9.14 10.50 -21.57
CA LYS A 330 -8.23 11.62 -21.67
C LYS A 330 -8.41 12.29 -23.01
N TRP A 331 -8.56 13.62 -23.01
CA TRP A 331 -8.78 14.38 -24.23
C TRP A 331 -8.07 15.72 -24.19
N LEU A 332 -7.21 15.94 -25.18
CA LEU A 332 -6.58 17.23 -25.44
C LEU A 332 -7.42 18.00 -26.48
N ILE A 333 -8.32 18.85 -26.00
CA ILE A 333 -9.27 19.60 -26.82
C ILE A 333 -8.55 20.84 -27.40
N ALA A 334 -8.54 20.93 -28.73
CA ALA A 334 -7.99 22.07 -29.46
C ALA A 334 -6.52 22.43 -29.04
N LYS A 335 -5.76 21.49 -28.54
CA LYS A 335 -4.36 21.65 -28.02
C LYS A 335 -4.24 22.64 -26.84
N LYS A 336 -5.34 22.98 -26.19
CA LYS A 336 -5.39 24.00 -25.13
C LYS A 336 -6.03 23.54 -23.82
N LEU A 337 -6.96 22.61 -23.88
CA LEU A 337 -7.70 22.10 -22.72
C LEU A 337 -7.46 20.60 -22.58
N ASN A 338 -6.89 20.21 -21.45
CA ASN A 338 -6.75 18.82 -21.06
C ASN A 338 -7.97 18.40 -20.22
N LEU A 339 -8.75 17.46 -20.71
CA LEU A 339 -9.78 16.76 -19.95
C LEU A 339 -9.26 15.39 -19.56
N ALA A 340 -9.30 15.07 -18.27
CA ALA A 340 -9.08 13.72 -17.75
C ALA A 340 -10.25 13.34 -16.85
N SER A 341 -10.90 12.23 -17.15
CA SER A 341 -12.02 11.69 -16.38
C SER A 341 -11.82 10.21 -16.14
N SER A 342 -12.01 9.77 -14.92
CA SER A 342 -12.00 8.35 -14.55
C SER A 342 -13.27 8.03 -13.77
N PHE A 343 -13.81 6.85 -14.03
CA PHE A 343 -14.98 6.33 -13.34
C PHE A 343 -14.75 4.87 -13.02
N THR A 344 -14.91 4.48 -11.75
CA THR A 344 -14.73 3.12 -11.28
C THR A 344 -15.99 2.66 -10.56
N LEU A 345 -16.53 1.52 -10.98
CA LEU A 345 -17.56 0.78 -10.26
C LEU A 345 -16.96 -0.50 -9.74
N PHE A 346 -17.00 -0.73 -8.45
CA PHE A 346 -16.47 -1.94 -7.87
C PHE A 346 -17.25 -2.40 -6.66
N LYS A 347 -17.09 -3.67 -6.32
CA LYS A 347 -17.54 -4.30 -5.08
C LYS A 347 -16.33 -4.95 -4.40
N SER A 348 -16.17 -4.73 -3.09
CA SER A 348 -15.11 -5.32 -2.28
C SER A 348 -15.70 -5.90 -1.01
N GLU A 349 -15.57 -7.21 -0.83
CA GLU A 349 -16.22 -7.93 0.26
C GLU A 349 -15.35 -9.10 0.76
N TYR A 350 -15.48 -9.41 2.04
CA TYR A 350 -14.71 -10.43 2.71
C TYR A 350 -15.60 -11.34 3.55
N ARG A 351 -15.10 -12.54 3.88
CA ARG A 351 -15.78 -13.54 4.71
C ARG A 351 -14.77 -14.27 5.62
N ASN A 352 -15.27 -14.85 6.70
CA ASN A 352 -14.45 -15.56 7.68
C ASN A 352 -13.87 -16.86 7.11
N ASP A 353 -14.73 -17.64 6.43
CA ASP A 353 -14.43 -18.92 5.81
C ASP A 353 -15.31 -19.11 4.56
N LYS A 354 -15.22 -20.28 3.93
CA LYS A 354 -15.94 -20.60 2.70
C LYS A 354 -17.45 -20.71 2.87
N GLU A 355 -17.93 -20.97 4.06
CA GLU A 355 -19.34 -21.20 4.37
C GLU A 355 -20.04 -19.91 4.84
N SER A 356 -19.26 -18.91 5.28
CA SER A 356 -19.78 -17.64 5.75
C SER A 356 -20.22 -16.72 4.62
N GLU A 357 -21.21 -15.87 4.90
CA GLU A 357 -21.62 -14.80 3.99
C GLU A 357 -20.54 -13.74 3.82
N TYR A 358 -20.54 -13.10 2.64
CA TYR A 358 -19.65 -11.96 2.38
C TYR A 358 -20.17 -10.69 3.05
N ILE A 359 -19.31 -9.99 3.74
CA ILE A 359 -19.54 -8.66 4.29
C ILE A 359 -18.71 -7.62 3.55
N ALA A 360 -19.25 -6.42 3.38
CA ALA A 360 -18.57 -5.34 2.67
C ALA A 360 -17.29 -4.91 3.41
N SER A 361 -16.24 -4.59 2.64
CA SER A 361 -15.04 -4.01 3.22
C SER A 361 -15.32 -2.61 3.79
N ALA A 362 -14.49 -2.15 4.73
CA ALA A 362 -14.55 -0.80 5.26
C ALA A 362 -14.38 0.31 4.18
N TRP A 363 -13.87 -0.06 3.02
CA TRP A 363 -13.57 0.84 1.89
C TRP A 363 -14.50 0.64 0.69
N ASP A 364 -15.55 -0.18 0.82
CA ASP A 364 -16.56 -0.38 -0.22
C ASP A 364 -17.52 0.82 -0.26
N ASN A 365 -17.11 1.88 -0.92
CA ASN A 365 -17.92 3.08 -1.12
C ASN A 365 -18.76 2.90 -2.39
N ARG A 366 -20.00 2.43 -2.24
CA ARG A 366 -20.91 2.19 -3.37
C ARG A 366 -21.63 3.45 -3.88
N TYR A 367 -21.43 4.61 -3.20
CA TYR A 367 -22.13 5.86 -3.50
C TYR A 367 -21.17 7.05 -3.42
#